data_f916b34a2966b3529ffca65db0f8481d
#
_entry.id   f916b34a2966b3529ffca65db0f8481d
#
_cell.length_a   1.000
_cell.length_b   1.000
_cell.length_c   1.000
_cell.angle_alpha   90.00
_cell.angle_beta   90.00
_cell.angle_gamma   90.00
#
_symmetry.space_group_name_H-M   'P 1'
#
loop_
_entity.id
_entity.type
_entity.pdbx_description
1 polymer ?
#
loop_
_entity_poly.entity_id
_entity_poly.type
_entity_poly.pdbx_seq_one_letter_code
_entity_poly.pdbx_strand_id
1 'polypeptide(L)'
;CIRDSSLTDKKSGKTKKKKTSMSFFTALSLSLNNLMTKKTRTILTAFAGSIGIIGIALILSISNGIQNYIDRVQRDTLSSYPIQLQKESVDVSSMIENMMGNKDKNVDHDKDKIYSNNIMTDMVNSMVAEVNSNNLKAFKSYLENHKCDVDGYISDIQYSYDVPLYIYSTDTSDGVTQLNPSSVMENMYGMSVSGDGMMSAGMQNTSVWSRLFDNRQMLDEQYDLIAGSWADNYNEVMLVVDENNEIDDYTLYSLGFKDPAEVKKIFKNVMAGNSYETEETQYTYDEVLDKKFKLVLPTDLYRYNDTLRIWEDASHDDEYMTTVVNNAEEVKISGIIRK
;
A
#
# COMPACT_ATOMS: atom_id res chain seq x y z
N CYS A 1 27.71 91.60 -49.04
CA CYS A 1 27.92 91.73 -50.42
C CYS A 1 27.55 90.43 -51.12
N ILE A 2 26.35 90.32 -51.75
CA ILE A 2 26.03 90.62 -53.18
C ILE A 2 26.78 89.58 -54.07
N ARG A 3 26.08 88.68 -54.67
CA ARG A 3 25.45 88.52 -55.99
C ARG A 3 25.29 87.04 -56.24
N ASP A 4 24.16 86.55 -56.50
CA ASP A 4 23.20 86.58 -57.63
C ASP A 4 23.56 85.70 -58.85
N SER A 5 22.58 84.90 -59.16
CA SER A 5 22.18 84.33 -60.45
C SER A 5 23.06 83.20 -61.02
N SER A 6 22.50 82.15 -61.39
CA SER A 6 21.53 81.92 -62.45
C SER A 6 21.01 80.51 -62.57
N LEU A 7 19.79 80.42 -62.98
CA LEU A 7 19.06 79.25 -63.42
C LEU A 7 19.84 78.37 -64.39
N THR A 8 19.80 77.07 -64.12
CA THR A 8 19.53 76.09 -65.17
C THR A 8 18.79 74.86 -64.64
N ASP A 9 17.68 74.74 -65.24
CA ASP A 9 16.78 73.60 -65.17
C ASP A 9 17.51 72.29 -65.54
N LYS A 10 17.47 71.24 -64.73
CA LYS A 10 17.66 69.89 -65.20
C LYS A 10 16.89 68.88 -64.38
N LYS A 11 15.84 68.42 -65.02
CA LYS A 11 15.24 67.09 -64.95
C LYS A 11 15.29 66.31 -63.62
N SER A 12 14.08 66.18 -63.07
CA SER A 12 13.62 65.17 -62.19
C SER A 12 14.13 63.77 -62.48
N GLY A 13 15.11 63.34 -61.68
CA GLY A 13 15.46 61.92 -61.51
C GLY A 13 14.91 61.42 -60.18
N LYS A 14 13.90 60.59 -60.23
CA LYS A 14 13.37 59.88 -59.08
C LYS A 14 14.51 59.06 -58.43
N THR A 15 15.18 59.57 -57.40
CA THR A 15 16.07 58.78 -56.54
C THR A 15 15.18 57.87 -55.72
N LYS A 16 15.23 56.56 -56.03
CA LYS A 16 14.75 55.51 -55.17
C LYS A 16 15.46 55.66 -53.81
N LYS A 17 14.76 56.10 -52.76
CA LYS A 17 15.23 56.01 -51.40
C LYS A 17 15.52 54.52 -51.10
N LYS A 18 16.79 54.09 -51.09
CA LYS A 18 17.21 52.82 -50.52
C LYS A 18 16.76 52.82 -49.08
N LYS A 19 15.78 51.97 -48.73
CA LYS A 19 15.49 51.64 -47.34
C LYS A 19 16.75 50.95 -46.82
N THR A 20 17.55 51.66 -46.07
CA THR A 20 18.65 51.06 -45.30
C THR A 20 18.02 50.28 -44.14
N SER A 21 17.77 48.98 -44.37
CA SER A 21 17.37 48.09 -43.31
C SER A 21 18.66 47.65 -42.58
N MET A 22 18.81 48.05 -41.34
CA MET A 22 19.87 47.56 -40.50
C MET A 22 19.65 46.06 -40.23
N SER A 23 20.75 45.28 -40.34
CA SER A 23 20.70 43.87 -39.93
C SER A 23 20.34 43.78 -38.44
N PHE A 24 19.51 42.79 -38.08
CA PHE A 24 19.09 42.55 -36.71
C PHE A 24 20.29 42.47 -35.74
N PHE A 25 21.37 41.80 -36.15
CA PHE A 25 22.62 41.70 -35.36
C PHE A 25 23.30 43.03 -35.17
N THR A 26 23.30 43.92 -36.19
CA THR A 26 23.90 45.25 -36.08
C THR A 26 23.10 46.14 -35.14
N ALA A 27 21.75 46.05 -35.21
CA ALA A 27 20.88 46.79 -34.29
C ALA A 27 21.01 46.31 -32.86
N LEU A 28 21.14 44.98 -32.65
CA LEU A 28 21.39 44.37 -31.32
C LEU A 28 22.72 44.80 -30.75
N SER A 29 23.81 44.74 -31.54
CA SER A 29 25.15 45.16 -31.13
C SER A 29 25.20 46.63 -30.76
N LEU A 30 24.53 47.51 -31.55
CA LEU A 30 24.48 48.93 -31.25
C LEU A 30 23.69 49.22 -29.99
N SER A 31 22.60 48.50 -29.76
CA SER A 31 21.79 48.60 -28.55
C SER A 31 22.57 48.14 -27.32
N LEU A 32 23.30 47.02 -27.44
CA LEU A 32 24.18 46.50 -26.38
C LEU A 32 25.30 47.47 -26.01
N ASN A 33 25.94 48.08 -27.04
CA ASN A 33 26.99 49.08 -26.83
C ASN A 33 26.44 50.34 -26.14
N ASN A 34 25.25 50.78 -26.50
CA ASN A 34 24.58 51.90 -25.84
C ASN A 34 24.21 51.61 -24.37
N LEU A 35 23.80 50.35 -24.04
CA LEU A 35 23.57 49.90 -22.67
C LEU A 35 24.89 49.87 -21.87
N MET A 36 26.00 49.50 -22.51
CA MET A 36 27.30 49.41 -21.87
C MET A 36 27.96 50.78 -21.60
N THR A 37 27.52 51.85 -22.24
CA THR A 37 28.04 53.21 -21.97
C THR A 37 27.62 53.73 -20.59
N LYS A 38 26.50 53.25 -20.03
CA LYS A 38 26.01 53.63 -18.68
C LYS A 38 25.88 52.40 -17.76
N LYS A 39 26.96 51.64 -17.65
CA LYS A 39 27.04 50.33 -16.98
C LYS A 39 26.32 50.29 -15.62
N THR A 40 26.65 51.23 -14.74
CA THR A 40 26.13 51.26 -13.36
C THR A 40 24.59 51.38 -13.32
N ARG A 41 24.03 52.29 -14.14
CA ARG A 41 22.55 52.46 -14.18
C ARG A 41 21.87 51.25 -14.78
N THR A 42 22.43 50.69 -15.84
CA THR A 42 21.86 49.51 -16.52
C THR A 42 21.87 48.29 -15.60
N ILE A 43 22.98 48.07 -14.88
CA ILE A 43 23.08 46.97 -13.92
C ILE A 43 22.10 47.14 -12.77
N LEU A 44 21.96 48.36 -12.23
CA LEU A 44 21.07 48.64 -11.11
C LEU A 44 19.59 48.41 -11.49
N THR A 45 19.18 48.88 -12.68
CA THR A 45 17.79 48.65 -13.16
C THR A 45 17.54 47.22 -13.54
N ALA A 46 18.49 46.51 -14.12
CA ALA A 46 18.36 45.07 -14.42
C ALA A 46 18.30 44.25 -13.13
N PHE A 47 19.11 44.59 -12.13
CA PHE A 47 19.08 43.93 -10.82
C PHE A 47 17.74 44.16 -10.09
N ALA A 48 17.25 45.39 -10.07
CA ALA A 48 15.94 45.69 -9.47
C ALA A 48 14.77 44.94 -10.16
N GLY A 49 14.81 44.83 -11.50
CA GLY A 49 13.82 44.04 -12.26
C GLY A 49 13.95 42.54 -12.02
N SER A 50 15.18 42.03 -11.93
CA SER A 50 15.41 40.59 -11.72
C SER A 50 14.97 40.10 -10.35
N ILE A 51 15.08 40.93 -9.29
CA ILE A 51 14.58 40.58 -7.94
C ILE A 51 13.09 40.27 -7.99
N GLY A 52 12.30 41.08 -8.71
CA GLY A 52 10.84 40.81 -8.83
C GLY A 52 10.55 39.49 -9.54
N ILE A 53 11.24 39.20 -10.63
CA ILE A 53 11.09 37.94 -11.38
C ILE A 53 11.53 36.72 -10.57
N ILE A 54 12.67 36.83 -9.89
CA ILE A 54 13.18 35.78 -8.98
C ILE A 54 12.16 35.54 -7.85
N GLY A 55 11.62 36.58 -7.23
CA GLY A 55 10.63 36.45 -6.19
C GLY A 55 9.37 35.71 -6.63
N ILE A 56 8.83 36.07 -7.80
CA ILE A 56 7.67 35.37 -8.38
C ILE A 56 8.01 33.91 -8.71
N ALA A 57 9.18 33.67 -9.32
CA ALA A 57 9.62 32.32 -9.67
C ALA A 57 9.80 31.43 -8.44
N LEU A 58 10.36 31.97 -7.35
CA LEU A 58 10.50 31.24 -6.08
C LEU A 58 9.14 30.90 -5.47
N ILE A 59 8.21 31.86 -5.43
CA ILE A 59 6.86 31.64 -4.89
C ILE A 59 6.15 30.54 -5.69
N LEU A 60 6.19 30.63 -7.02
CA LEU A 60 5.56 29.62 -7.89
C LEU A 60 6.21 28.25 -7.75
N SER A 61 7.55 28.20 -7.64
CA SER A 61 8.28 26.94 -7.46
C SER A 61 7.95 26.28 -6.12
N ILE A 62 7.92 27.05 -5.03
CA ILE A 62 7.56 26.56 -3.70
C ILE A 62 6.09 26.12 -3.69
N SER A 63 5.19 26.92 -4.26
CA SER A 63 3.77 26.58 -4.33
C SER A 63 3.53 25.27 -5.07
N ASN A 64 4.18 25.08 -6.23
CA ASN A 64 4.09 23.85 -7.00
C ASN A 64 4.70 22.66 -6.26
N GLY A 65 5.82 22.86 -5.58
CA GLY A 65 6.47 21.84 -4.76
C GLY A 65 5.59 21.38 -3.60
N ILE A 66 4.98 22.32 -2.90
CA ILE A 66 4.04 22.01 -1.80
C ILE A 66 2.79 21.30 -2.33
N GLN A 67 2.22 21.76 -3.45
CA GLN A 67 1.06 21.11 -4.05
C GLN A 67 1.36 19.65 -4.41
N ASN A 68 2.46 19.39 -5.11
CA ASN A 68 2.89 18.04 -5.46
C ASN A 68 3.15 17.17 -4.22
N TYR A 69 3.68 17.74 -3.15
CA TYR A 69 3.88 17.03 -1.90
C TYR A 69 2.55 16.66 -1.23
N ILE A 70 1.61 17.61 -1.16
CA ILE A 70 0.26 17.36 -0.61
C ILE A 70 -0.45 16.27 -1.41
N ASP A 71 -0.42 16.36 -2.75
CA ASP A 71 -1.07 15.40 -3.64
C ASP A 71 -0.47 14.00 -3.48
N ARG A 72 0.86 13.91 -3.26
CA ARG A 72 1.52 12.64 -2.95
C ARG A 72 1.06 12.08 -1.61
N VAL A 73 1.14 12.86 -0.54
CA VAL A 73 0.73 12.43 0.82
C VAL A 73 -0.73 12.00 0.84
N GLN A 74 -1.61 12.71 0.14
CA GLN A 74 -3.02 12.33 0.04
C GLN A 74 -3.19 10.98 -0.68
N ARG A 75 -2.51 10.77 -1.79
CA ARG A 75 -2.57 9.49 -2.52
C ARG A 75 -2.03 8.33 -1.68
N ASP A 76 -0.87 8.51 -1.05
CA ASP A 76 -0.26 7.49 -0.19
C ASP A 76 -1.18 7.13 0.99
N THR A 77 -1.82 8.14 1.60
CA THR A 77 -2.76 7.92 2.71
C THR A 77 -4.02 7.20 2.24
N LEU A 78 -4.64 7.64 1.15
CA LEU A 78 -5.88 7.04 0.65
C LEU A 78 -5.68 5.60 0.18
N SER A 79 -4.53 5.28 -0.39
CA SER A 79 -4.21 3.92 -0.84
C SER A 79 -3.81 2.99 0.32
N SER A 80 -3.20 3.54 1.37
CA SER A 80 -2.85 2.77 2.57
C SER A 80 -4.06 2.42 3.44
N TYR A 81 -5.14 3.20 3.35
CA TYR A 81 -6.38 3.00 4.12
C TYR A 81 -7.60 2.92 3.20
N PRO A 82 -7.76 1.84 2.43
CA PRO A 82 -8.92 1.66 1.57
C PRO A 82 -10.21 1.56 2.41
N ILE A 83 -11.31 2.04 1.85
CA ILE A 83 -12.63 1.85 2.45
C ILE A 83 -13.02 0.37 2.30
N GLN A 84 -13.19 -0.31 3.42
CA GLN A 84 -13.59 -1.71 3.45
C GLN A 84 -15.06 -1.84 3.85
N LEU A 85 -15.83 -2.56 3.04
CA LEU A 85 -17.20 -2.92 3.34
C LEU A 85 -17.29 -4.43 3.57
N GLN A 86 -17.53 -4.83 4.80
CA GLN A 86 -17.61 -6.23 5.20
C GLN A 86 -19.08 -6.71 5.22
N LYS A 87 -19.28 -8.02 5.03
CA LYS A 87 -20.59 -8.64 5.11
C LYS A 87 -21.23 -8.46 6.50
N GLU A 88 -20.41 -8.55 7.53
CA GLU A 88 -20.81 -8.40 8.91
C GLU A 88 -19.94 -7.34 9.58
N SER A 89 -20.55 -6.44 10.31
CA SER A 89 -19.85 -5.44 11.10
C SER A 89 -20.28 -5.55 12.55
N VAL A 90 -19.29 -5.60 13.44
CA VAL A 90 -19.50 -5.56 14.89
C VAL A 90 -19.25 -4.14 15.37
N ASP A 91 -20.18 -3.57 16.12
CA ASP A 91 -19.95 -2.28 16.76
C ASP A 91 -19.03 -2.44 17.97
N VAL A 92 -17.74 -2.20 17.72
CA VAL A 92 -16.70 -2.28 18.76
C VAL A 92 -16.89 -1.20 19.84
N SER A 93 -17.56 -0.10 19.53
CA SER A 93 -17.76 1.02 20.47
C SER A 93 -18.64 0.60 21.64
N SER A 94 -19.75 -0.03 21.37
CA SER A 94 -20.67 -0.56 22.39
C SER A 94 -20.01 -1.67 23.22
N MET A 95 -19.15 -2.47 22.58
CA MET A 95 -18.38 -3.52 23.23
C MET A 95 -17.36 -2.94 24.23
N ILE A 96 -16.64 -1.88 23.84
CA ILE A 96 -15.71 -1.15 24.71
C ILE A 96 -16.48 -0.49 25.85
N GLU A 97 -17.64 0.12 25.57
CA GLU A 97 -18.47 0.78 26.59
C GLU A 97 -18.95 -0.22 27.64
N ASN A 98 -19.40 -1.41 27.21
CA ASN A 98 -19.79 -2.50 28.10
C ASN A 98 -18.60 -3.09 28.87
N MET A 99 -17.41 -3.19 28.26
CA MET A 99 -16.19 -3.71 28.90
C MET A 99 -15.60 -2.69 29.92
N MET A 100 -15.70 -1.40 29.64
CA MET A 100 -15.27 -0.35 30.57
C MET A 100 -16.21 -0.24 31.79
N GLY A 101 -17.29 -1.02 31.80
CA GLY A 101 -18.29 -1.02 32.86
C GLY A 101 -19.05 0.29 32.88
N ASN A 102 -20.33 0.21 32.66
CA ASN A 102 -21.23 1.34 32.80
C ASN A 102 -21.19 1.83 34.27
N LYS A 103 -20.20 2.68 34.59
CA LYS A 103 -20.02 3.21 35.95
C LYS A 103 -21.20 4.06 36.45
N ASP A 104 -22.12 4.37 35.56
CA ASP A 104 -23.28 5.23 35.82
C ASP A 104 -24.59 4.43 36.00
N LYS A 105 -24.56 3.10 36.09
CA LYS A 105 -25.73 2.39 36.61
C LYS A 105 -25.85 2.73 38.09
N ASN A 106 -26.69 3.71 38.41
CA ASN A 106 -27.17 3.99 39.77
C ASN A 106 -27.90 2.72 40.23
N VAL A 107 -27.13 1.77 40.77
CA VAL A 107 -27.70 0.55 41.33
C VAL A 107 -28.12 0.86 42.76
N ASP A 108 -29.40 1.09 42.90
CA ASP A 108 -30.01 1.33 44.22
C ASP A 108 -30.45 -0.02 44.81
N HIS A 109 -29.53 -0.66 45.52
CA HIS A 109 -29.82 -1.85 46.31
C HIS A 109 -29.17 -1.78 47.69
N ASP A 110 -29.72 -2.43 48.66
CA ASP A 110 -29.19 -2.55 50.02
C ASP A 110 -27.77 -3.18 50.00
N LYS A 111 -26.91 -2.67 50.85
CA LYS A 111 -25.49 -3.12 50.93
C LYS A 111 -25.31 -4.28 51.95
N ASP A 112 -26.37 -5.00 52.25
CA ASP A 112 -26.37 -6.10 53.21
C ASP A 112 -26.00 -7.45 52.59
N LYS A 113 -25.93 -7.51 51.26
CA LYS A 113 -25.65 -8.74 50.46
C LYS A 113 -24.65 -8.44 49.32
N ILE A 114 -24.09 -9.52 48.76
CA ILE A 114 -23.28 -9.45 47.56
C ILE A 114 -24.22 -9.72 46.36
N TYR A 115 -24.24 -8.77 45.43
CA TYR A 115 -25.05 -8.87 44.23
C TYR A 115 -24.17 -9.22 43.04
N SER A 116 -24.72 -10.08 42.15
CA SER A 116 -24.03 -10.42 40.90
C SER A 116 -24.10 -9.28 39.92
N ASN A 117 -22.95 -8.92 39.33
CA ASN A 117 -22.90 -8.03 38.19
C ASN A 117 -22.65 -8.86 36.91
N ASN A 118 -23.61 -8.82 35.98
CA ASN A 118 -23.66 -9.70 34.83
C ASN A 118 -22.85 -9.14 33.63
N ILE A 119 -21.70 -8.47 33.87
CA ILE A 119 -20.88 -7.86 32.82
C ILE A 119 -20.55 -8.84 31.69
N MET A 120 -20.20 -10.10 32.02
CA MET A 120 -19.90 -11.12 31.01
C MET A 120 -21.11 -11.48 30.14
N THR A 121 -22.30 -11.59 30.79
CA THR A 121 -23.54 -11.90 30.07
C THR A 121 -23.95 -10.73 29.17
N ASP A 122 -23.83 -9.49 29.68
CA ASP A 122 -24.14 -8.28 28.91
C ASP A 122 -23.17 -8.13 27.74
N MET A 123 -21.88 -8.46 27.93
CA MET A 123 -20.88 -8.47 26.88
C MET A 123 -21.20 -9.50 25.79
N VAL A 124 -21.53 -10.74 26.16
CA VAL A 124 -21.91 -11.78 25.19
C VAL A 124 -23.20 -11.41 24.46
N ASN A 125 -24.18 -10.85 25.15
CA ASN A 125 -25.44 -10.40 24.54
C ASN A 125 -25.19 -9.26 23.54
N SER A 126 -24.31 -8.32 23.86
CA SER A 126 -23.96 -7.23 22.95
C SER A 126 -23.25 -7.73 21.70
N MET A 127 -22.37 -8.71 21.83
CA MET A 127 -21.71 -9.34 20.69
C MET A 127 -22.69 -10.00 19.72
N VAL A 128 -23.73 -10.64 20.24
CA VAL A 128 -24.71 -11.34 19.41
C VAL A 128 -25.77 -10.37 18.87
N ALA A 129 -26.12 -9.33 19.62
CA ALA A 129 -27.19 -8.40 19.28
C ALA A 129 -26.82 -7.34 18.23
N GLU A 130 -25.55 -7.04 18.06
CA GLU A 130 -25.07 -5.91 17.24
C GLU A 130 -24.31 -6.33 15.98
N VAL A 131 -24.43 -7.56 15.54
CA VAL A 131 -23.92 -7.97 14.23
C VAL A 131 -24.85 -7.42 13.15
N ASN A 132 -24.46 -6.32 12.55
CA ASN A 132 -25.15 -5.77 11.39
C ASN A 132 -24.66 -6.48 10.11
N SER A 133 -25.59 -7.04 9.33
CA SER A 133 -25.24 -7.66 8.07
C SER A 133 -25.52 -6.72 6.89
N ASN A 134 -24.53 -6.55 6.03
CA ASN A 134 -24.61 -5.75 4.82
C ASN A 134 -25.02 -6.62 3.62
N ASN A 135 -25.92 -6.14 2.80
CA ASN A 135 -26.28 -6.82 1.56
C ASN A 135 -25.26 -6.49 0.44
N LEU A 136 -24.04 -7.04 0.57
CA LEU A 136 -22.96 -6.81 -0.37
C LEU A 136 -23.30 -7.29 -1.78
N LYS A 137 -24.15 -8.33 -1.93
CA LYS A 137 -24.58 -8.80 -3.25
C LYS A 137 -25.40 -7.73 -4.00
N ALA A 138 -26.34 -7.10 -3.32
CA ALA A 138 -27.14 -6.03 -3.91
C ALA A 138 -26.26 -4.79 -4.19
N PHE A 139 -25.34 -4.48 -3.28
CA PHE A 139 -24.40 -3.36 -3.45
C PHE A 139 -23.45 -3.57 -4.64
N LYS A 140 -22.86 -4.77 -4.78
CA LYS A 140 -22.04 -5.13 -5.95
C LYS A 140 -22.85 -4.97 -7.24
N SER A 141 -24.07 -5.51 -7.30
CA SER A 141 -24.93 -5.38 -8.46
C SER A 141 -25.29 -3.92 -8.78
N TYR A 142 -25.46 -3.09 -7.76
CA TYR A 142 -25.68 -1.65 -7.94
C TYR A 142 -24.45 -0.96 -8.56
N LEU A 143 -23.25 -1.22 -8.05
CA LEU A 143 -22.00 -0.66 -8.59
C LEU A 143 -21.76 -1.09 -10.06
N GLU A 144 -22.00 -2.36 -10.38
CA GLU A 144 -21.74 -2.91 -11.72
C GLU A 144 -22.80 -2.47 -12.77
N ASN A 145 -24.04 -2.30 -12.37
CA ASN A 145 -25.15 -1.99 -13.29
C ASN A 145 -25.46 -0.49 -13.41
N HIS A 146 -25.06 0.30 -12.44
CA HIS A 146 -25.24 1.73 -12.44
C HIS A 146 -23.86 2.39 -12.59
N LYS A 147 -23.67 3.15 -13.68
CA LYS A 147 -22.55 4.09 -13.77
C LYS A 147 -22.83 5.17 -12.73
N CYS A 148 -22.42 4.90 -11.52
CA CYS A 148 -22.55 5.85 -10.43
C CYS A 148 -21.66 7.05 -10.71
N ASP A 149 -22.06 8.24 -10.26
CA ASP A 149 -21.23 9.47 -10.33
C ASP A 149 -19.91 9.34 -9.52
N VAL A 150 -19.62 8.15 -9.01
CA VAL A 150 -18.42 7.83 -8.23
C VAL A 150 -17.23 7.35 -9.06
N ASP A 151 -17.42 7.00 -10.34
CA ASP A 151 -16.35 6.48 -11.21
C ASP A 151 -15.14 7.42 -11.31
N GLY A 152 -15.35 8.74 -11.14
CA GLY A 152 -14.27 9.73 -11.12
C GLY A 152 -13.54 9.88 -9.78
N TYR A 153 -14.03 9.22 -8.73
CA TYR A 153 -13.50 9.32 -7.36
C TYR A 153 -12.94 8.00 -6.82
N ILE A 154 -13.09 6.92 -7.57
CA ILE A 154 -12.65 5.57 -7.19
C ILE A 154 -11.48 5.19 -8.10
N SER A 155 -10.35 4.82 -7.51
CA SER A 155 -9.17 4.37 -8.24
C SER A 155 -9.25 2.89 -8.60
N ASP A 156 -9.81 2.06 -7.70
CA ASP A 156 -10.00 0.62 -7.88
C ASP A 156 -11.10 0.08 -6.96
N ILE A 157 -11.74 -1.03 -7.35
CA ILE A 157 -12.72 -1.75 -6.54
C ILE A 157 -12.32 -3.22 -6.51
N GLN A 158 -11.92 -3.69 -5.34
CA GLN A 158 -11.62 -5.11 -5.13
C GLN A 158 -12.77 -5.83 -4.44
N TYR A 159 -13.15 -6.97 -5.00
CA TYR A 159 -14.08 -7.90 -4.36
C TYR A 159 -13.30 -9.04 -3.72
N SER A 160 -13.46 -9.17 -2.41
CA SER A 160 -12.91 -10.26 -1.64
C SER A 160 -14.00 -11.26 -1.29
N TYR A 161 -13.68 -12.54 -1.36
CA TYR A 161 -14.54 -13.64 -0.96
C TYR A 161 -13.87 -14.38 0.19
N ASP A 162 -14.66 -14.89 1.10
CA ASP A 162 -14.19 -15.65 2.26
C ASP A 162 -13.74 -17.06 1.84
N VAL A 163 -12.69 -17.10 1.03
CA VAL A 163 -12.02 -18.33 0.60
C VAL A 163 -10.66 -18.37 1.24
N PRO A 164 -10.39 -19.33 2.14
CA PRO A 164 -9.09 -19.43 2.78
C PRO A 164 -8.00 -19.75 1.75
N LEU A 165 -6.90 -19.04 1.84
CA LEU A 165 -5.70 -19.26 1.04
C LEU A 165 -4.77 -20.18 1.82
N TYR A 166 -4.56 -21.41 1.34
CA TYR A 166 -3.66 -22.37 1.98
C TYR A 166 -2.33 -22.43 1.22
N ILE A 167 -1.28 -21.90 1.84
CA ILE A 167 0.08 -21.90 1.32
C ILE A 167 0.96 -22.77 2.20
N TYR A 168 1.74 -23.64 1.57
CA TYR A 168 2.64 -24.57 2.22
C TYR A 168 4.08 -24.38 1.73
N SER A 169 5.03 -24.81 2.57
CA SER A 169 6.44 -24.93 2.16
C SER A 169 6.58 -25.98 1.05
N THR A 170 7.54 -25.76 0.15
CA THR A 170 7.93 -26.76 -0.86
C THR A 170 8.74 -27.90 -0.24
N ASP A 171 9.41 -27.67 0.89
CA ASP A 171 10.14 -28.69 1.61
C ASP A 171 9.22 -29.47 2.54
N THR A 172 9.09 -30.75 2.30
CA THR A 172 8.27 -31.70 3.07
C THR A 172 9.12 -32.79 3.74
N SER A 173 10.45 -32.61 3.80
CA SER A 173 11.37 -33.61 4.35
C SER A 173 11.17 -33.87 5.84
N ASP A 174 10.87 -32.83 6.60
CA ASP A 174 10.61 -32.87 8.03
C ASP A 174 9.10 -32.79 8.38
N GLY A 175 8.24 -33.06 7.39
CA GLY A 175 6.79 -32.92 7.50
C GLY A 175 6.23 -31.75 6.71
N VAL A 176 4.91 -31.62 6.71
CA VAL A 176 4.20 -30.57 5.98
C VAL A 176 4.15 -29.31 6.84
N THR A 177 4.73 -28.21 6.32
CA THR A 177 4.71 -26.91 6.99
C THR A 177 3.76 -25.95 6.31
N GLN A 178 2.68 -25.58 7.00
CA GLN A 178 1.74 -24.57 6.54
C GLN A 178 2.27 -23.16 6.82
N LEU A 179 2.30 -22.31 5.79
CA LEU A 179 2.79 -20.93 5.86
C LEU A 179 1.64 -19.93 5.92
N ASN A 180 0.51 -20.26 5.28
CA ASN A 180 -0.72 -19.48 5.40
C ASN A 180 -1.95 -20.40 5.52
N PRO A 181 -2.86 -20.19 6.46
CA PRO A 181 -2.72 -19.33 7.64
C PRO A 181 -1.45 -19.59 8.44
N SER A 182 -0.81 -18.51 8.92
CA SER A 182 0.49 -18.62 9.59
C SER A 182 0.36 -19.28 10.97
N SER A 183 1.19 -20.28 11.25
CA SER A 183 1.29 -20.92 12.56
C SER A 183 2.16 -20.14 13.56
N VAL A 184 2.74 -19.02 13.16
CA VAL A 184 3.65 -18.22 14.01
C VAL A 184 2.97 -17.79 15.30
N MET A 185 1.74 -17.28 15.23
CA MET A 185 0.99 -16.86 16.43
C MET A 185 0.56 -18.04 17.31
N GLU A 186 0.19 -19.15 16.69
CA GLU A 186 -0.10 -20.40 17.42
C GLU A 186 1.12 -20.92 18.15
N ASN A 187 2.27 -20.91 17.49
CA ASN A 187 3.55 -21.29 18.11
C ASN A 187 3.96 -20.34 19.24
N MET A 188 3.62 -19.06 19.15
CA MET A 188 3.94 -18.04 20.14
C MET A 188 3.07 -18.18 21.40
N TYR A 189 1.75 -18.29 21.24
CA TYR A 189 0.81 -18.25 22.36
C TYR A 189 0.27 -19.63 22.77
N GLY A 190 0.54 -20.67 21.99
CA GLY A 190 0.04 -22.02 22.24
C GLY A 190 -1.48 -22.18 22.09
N MET A 191 -2.13 -21.22 21.45
CA MET A 191 -3.56 -21.22 21.18
C MET A 191 -3.79 -21.17 19.68
N SER A 192 -4.59 -22.07 19.15
CA SER A 192 -5.01 -22.03 17.75
C SER A 192 -5.84 -20.77 17.49
N VAL A 193 -5.36 -19.94 16.58
CA VAL A 193 -6.06 -18.70 16.12
C VAL A 193 -7.04 -19.03 15.00
N SER A 194 -7.04 -20.28 14.53
CA SER A 194 -7.85 -20.79 13.40
C SER A 194 -9.30 -21.10 13.80
N GLY A 195 -9.96 -20.26 14.55
CA GLY A 195 -11.36 -20.47 14.95
C GLY A 195 -12.20 -19.23 14.74
N ASP A 196 -13.48 -19.43 14.50
CA ASP A 196 -14.54 -18.42 14.36
C ASP A 196 -14.77 -17.62 15.67
N GLY A 197 -13.73 -17.50 16.51
CA GLY A 197 -13.79 -16.87 17.80
C GLY A 197 -13.44 -15.39 17.78
N MET A 198 -13.84 -14.67 18.80
CA MET A 198 -13.64 -13.25 19.05
C MET A 198 -12.17 -12.80 18.94
N MET A 199 -11.19 -13.68 19.21
CA MET A 199 -9.77 -13.42 19.01
C MET A 199 -9.39 -13.35 17.53
N SER A 200 -10.03 -14.16 16.68
CA SER A 200 -9.86 -14.16 15.23
C SER A 200 -10.29 -12.82 14.62
N ALA A 201 -11.40 -12.24 15.07
CA ALA A 201 -11.89 -10.95 14.56
C ALA A 201 -10.95 -9.77 14.88
N GLY A 202 -10.22 -9.83 16.01
CA GLY A 202 -9.21 -8.83 16.38
C GLY A 202 -7.85 -9.04 15.71
N MET A 203 -7.58 -10.24 15.23
CA MET A 203 -6.30 -10.66 14.63
C MET A 203 -6.39 -10.92 13.11
N GLN A 204 -7.49 -10.58 12.47
CA GLN A 204 -7.68 -10.77 11.01
C GLN A 204 -6.60 -10.11 10.14
N ASN A 205 -5.77 -9.26 10.71
CA ASN A 205 -4.68 -8.56 10.02
C ASN A 205 -3.30 -9.21 10.18
N THR A 206 -3.21 -10.44 10.67
CA THR A 206 -1.92 -11.13 10.83
C THR A 206 -1.47 -11.90 9.58
N SER A 207 -2.30 -11.96 8.54
CA SER A 207 -1.88 -12.56 7.28
C SER A 207 -0.89 -11.64 6.56
N VAL A 208 0.29 -12.18 6.25
CA VAL A 208 1.30 -11.50 5.42
C VAL A 208 0.94 -11.55 3.94
N TRP A 209 -0.04 -12.38 3.58
CA TRP A 209 -0.54 -12.52 2.21
C TRP A 209 -1.70 -11.58 1.98
N SER A 210 -1.57 -10.71 0.99
CA SER A 210 -2.61 -9.79 0.58
C SER A 210 -2.74 -9.73 -0.92
N ARG A 211 -3.95 -9.44 -1.40
CA ARG A 211 -4.17 -9.24 -2.83
C ARG A 211 -3.61 -7.88 -3.24
N LEU A 212 -2.80 -7.87 -4.29
CA LEU A 212 -2.34 -6.66 -4.94
C LEU A 212 -3.49 -6.00 -5.72
N PHE A 213 -3.46 -4.68 -5.88
CA PHE A 213 -4.42 -3.97 -6.71
C PHE A 213 -4.22 -4.33 -8.18
N ASP A 214 -5.33 -4.34 -8.96
CA ASP A 214 -5.27 -4.65 -10.39
C ASP A 214 -4.85 -3.41 -11.21
N ASN A 215 -4.88 -2.21 -10.61
CA ASN A 215 -4.49 -0.96 -11.25
C ASN A 215 -2.96 -0.78 -11.28
N ARG A 216 -2.37 -1.13 -12.44
CA ARG A 216 -0.91 -1.06 -12.63
C ARG A 216 -0.34 0.34 -12.47
N GLN A 217 -1.03 1.37 -12.95
CA GLN A 217 -0.56 2.74 -12.82
C GLN A 217 -0.44 3.15 -11.35
N MET A 218 -1.42 2.75 -10.54
CA MET A 218 -1.41 3.00 -9.10
C MET A 218 -0.26 2.25 -8.40
N LEU A 219 0.03 1.02 -8.82
CA LEU A 219 1.14 0.25 -8.28
C LEU A 219 2.50 0.88 -8.63
N ASP A 220 2.69 1.32 -9.88
CA ASP A 220 3.92 1.98 -10.32
C ASP A 220 4.13 3.36 -9.65
N GLU A 221 3.05 4.01 -9.16
CA GLU A 221 3.14 5.25 -8.39
C GLU A 221 3.48 5.02 -6.91
N GLN A 222 3.14 3.84 -6.36
CA GLN A 222 3.29 3.51 -4.93
C GLN A 222 4.51 2.68 -4.60
N TYR A 223 4.98 1.89 -5.56
CA TYR A 223 6.05 0.91 -5.35
C TYR A 223 7.12 1.02 -6.41
N ASP A 224 8.36 0.96 -5.97
CA ASP A 224 9.53 0.81 -6.83
C ASP A 224 9.84 -0.68 -7.05
N LEU A 225 9.90 -1.14 -8.29
CA LEU A 225 10.38 -2.48 -8.60
C LEU A 225 11.90 -2.54 -8.44
N ILE A 226 12.38 -3.30 -7.45
CA ILE A 226 13.81 -3.39 -7.12
C ILE A 226 14.49 -4.52 -7.89
N ALA A 227 13.83 -5.68 -7.95
CA ALA A 227 14.37 -6.88 -8.59
C ALA A 227 13.26 -7.74 -9.19
N GLY A 228 13.59 -8.55 -10.20
CA GLY A 228 12.64 -9.42 -10.88
C GLY A 228 11.72 -8.68 -11.84
N SER A 229 10.49 -9.16 -11.94
CA SER A 229 9.43 -8.58 -12.75
C SER A 229 8.13 -8.53 -11.97
N TRP A 230 7.21 -7.69 -12.40
CA TRP A 230 5.87 -7.70 -11.82
C TRP A 230 5.17 -9.03 -12.08
N ALA A 231 4.30 -9.40 -11.13
CA ALA A 231 3.46 -10.57 -11.26
C ALA A 231 2.41 -10.37 -12.36
N ASP A 232 2.44 -11.21 -13.38
CA ASP A 232 1.49 -11.19 -14.50
C ASP A 232 0.60 -12.44 -14.52
N ASN A 233 0.93 -13.45 -13.71
CA ASN A 233 0.22 -14.72 -13.65
C ASN A 233 -0.35 -14.95 -12.23
N TYR A 234 -1.40 -15.78 -12.16
CA TYR A 234 -2.10 -16.10 -10.90
C TYR A 234 -1.22 -16.82 -9.86
N ASN A 235 -0.14 -17.43 -10.28
CA ASN A 235 0.82 -18.15 -9.44
C ASN A 235 2.12 -17.37 -9.20
N GLU A 236 2.08 -16.08 -9.40
CA GLU A 236 3.19 -15.16 -9.15
C GLU A 236 2.82 -14.18 -8.04
N VAL A 237 3.76 -13.92 -7.17
CA VAL A 237 3.58 -13.00 -6.04
C VAL A 237 4.73 -11.99 -5.99
N MET A 238 4.46 -10.85 -5.37
CA MET A 238 5.44 -9.79 -5.13
C MET A 238 5.83 -9.78 -3.66
N LEU A 239 7.11 -9.70 -3.37
CA LEU A 239 7.57 -9.43 -2.03
C LEU A 239 7.67 -7.91 -1.82
N VAL A 240 7.03 -7.41 -0.78
CA VAL A 240 7.07 -5.99 -0.41
C VAL A 240 8.10 -5.80 0.70
N VAL A 241 9.03 -4.88 0.49
CA VAL A 241 9.99 -4.43 1.50
C VAL A 241 9.73 -2.98 1.87
N ASP A 242 10.23 -2.55 3.01
CA ASP A 242 10.14 -1.15 3.43
C ASP A 242 11.15 -0.25 2.67
N GLU A 243 11.18 1.04 3.02
CA GLU A 243 12.09 2.04 2.44
C GLU A 243 13.60 1.72 2.67
N ASN A 244 13.92 0.89 3.67
CA ASN A 244 15.28 0.48 4.02
C ASN A 244 15.67 -0.88 3.40
N ASN A 245 14.80 -1.51 2.60
CA ASN A 245 14.88 -2.89 2.13
C ASN A 245 14.84 -3.92 3.26
N GLU A 246 14.05 -3.65 4.30
CA GLU A 246 13.88 -4.54 5.44
C GLU A 246 12.52 -5.25 5.39
N ILE A 247 12.48 -6.43 5.99
CA ILE A 247 11.29 -7.25 6.20
C ILE A 247 11.27 -7.62 7.67
N ASP A 248 10.09 -7.50 8.31
CA ASP A 248 9.95 -7.89 9.70
C ASP A 248 10.09 -9.40 9.92
N ASP A 249 10.52 -9.77 11.12
CA ASP A 249 10.75 -11.18 11.50
C ASP A 249 9.48 -12.03 11.38
N TYR A 250 8.31 -11.46 11.71
CA TYR A 250 7.04 -12.18 11.59
C TYR A 250 6.79 -12.60 10.15
N THR A 251 7.05 -11.72 9.19
CA THR A 251 6.94 -12.01 7.76
C THR A 251 7.95 -13.07 7.33
N LEU A 252 9.21 -13.00 7.80
CA LEU A 252 10.22 -14.02 7.49
C LEU A 252 9.83 -15.42 7.99
N TYR A 253 9.29 -15.53 9.20
CA TYR A 253 8.77 -16.79 9.72
C TYR A 253 7.52 -17.26 8.96
N SER A 254 6.60 -16.34 8.64
CA SER A 254 5.35 -16.67 7.94
C SER A 254 5.57 -17.08 6.47
N LEU A 255 6.67 -16.64 5.85
CA LEU A 255 7.07 -17.04 4.51
C LEU A 255 8.04 -18.23 4.51
N GLY A 256 8.40 -18.74 5.67
CA GLY A 256 9.31 -19.88 5.79
C GLY A 256 10.74 -19.60 5.32
N PHE A 257 11.22 -18.35 5.46
CA PHE A 257 12.64 -18.04 5.37
C PHE A 257 13.35 -18.41 6.68
N LYS A 258 12.63 -18.33 7.80
CA LYS A 258 13.02 -18.84 9.10
C LYS A 258 12.02 -19.90 9.54
N ASP A 259 12.47 -20.88 10.33
CA ASP A 259 11.61 -21.95 10.84
C ASP A 259 10.57 -21.40 11.85
N PRO A 260 9.26 -21.47 11.56
CA PRO A 260 8.23 -20.98 12.47
C PRO A 260 8.25 -21.67 13.85
N ALA A 261 8.81 -22.88 13.95
CA ALA A 261 8.95 -23.60 15.22
C ALA A 261 9.97 -22.95 16.18
N GLU A 262 10.90 -22.15 15.68
CA GLU A 262 11.84 -21.39 16.52
C GLU A 262 11.14 -20.33 17.37
N VAL A 263 10.05 -19.74 16.89
CA VAL A 263 9.28 -18.73 17.62
C VAL A 263 8.83 -19.27 18.98
N LYS A 264 8.43 -20.54 19.03
CA LYS A 264 8.05 -21.22 20.29
C LYS A 264 9.21 -21.32 21.28
N LYS A 265 10.42 -21.56 20.78
CA LYS A 265 11.64 -21.62 21.62
C LYS A 265 11.99 -20.23 22.14
N ILE A 266 11.93 -19.22 21.27
CA ILE A 266 12.17 -17.80 21.61
C ILE A 266 11.21 -17.38 22.72
N PHE A 267 9.91 -17.57 22.51
CA PHE A 267 8.87 -17.20 23.46
C PHE A 267 9.07 -17.88 24.83
N LYS A 268 9.35 -19.17 24.82
CA LYS A 268 9.62 -19.93 26.05
C LYS A 268 10.82 -19.41 26.82
N ASN A 269 11.90 -19.04 26.12
CA ASN A 269 13.12 -18.49 26.76
C ASN A 269 12.84 -17.11 27.36
N VAL A 270 12.15 -16.24 26.64
CA VAL A 270 11.78 -14.88 27.12
C VAL A 270 10.86 -14.97 28.33
N MET A 271 9.85 -15.87 28.30
CA MET A 271 8.97 -16.10 29.45
C MET A 271 9.69 -16.68 30.67
N ALA A 272 10.81 -17.39 30.47
CA ALA A 272 11.69 -17.85 31.55
C ALA A 272 12.60 -16.73 32.09
N GLY A 273 12.51 -15.50 31.59
CA GLY A 273 13.31 -14.37 32.03
C GLY A 273 14.69 -14.27 31.38
N ASN A 274 14.95 -15.04 30.33
CA ASN A 274 16.21 -14.99 29.60
C ASN A 274 16.09 -13.99 28.44
N SER A 275 17.14 -13.19 28.18
CA SER A 275 17.25 -12.42 26.95
C SER A 275 17.54 -13.35 25.78
N TYR A 276 16.90 -13.13 24.66
CA TYR A 276 17.20 -13.83 23.42
C TYR A 276 17.73 -12.80 22.42
N GLU A 277 18.94 -13.01 21.96
CA GLU A 277 19.52 -12.20 20.88
C GLU A 277 19.23 -12.91 19.55
N THR A 278 18.56 -12.20 18.65
CA THR A 278 18.28 -12.69 17.31
C THR A 278 19.47 -12.33 16.42
N GLU A 279 20.00 -13.29 15.68
CA GLU A 279 20.99 -13.01 14.65
C GLU A 279 20.33 -12.27 13.48
N GLU A 280 20.95 -11.17 13.05
CA GLU A 280 20.56 -10.48 11.83
C GLU A 280 20.82 -11.42 10.64
N THR A 281 19.78 -11.77 9.90
CA THR A 281 19.87 -12.57 8.69
C THR A 281 19.78 -11.65 7.47
N GLN A 282 20.55 -11.94 6.44
CA GLN A 282 20.56 -11.21 5.18
C GLN A 282 20.27 -12.19 4.05
N TYR A 283 19.46 -11.77 3.09
CA TYR A 283 19.10 -12.54 1.91
C TYR A 283 19.45 -11.73 0.66
N THR A 284 20.03 -12.37 -0.32
CA THR A 284 20.23 -11.77 -1.64
C THR A 284 18.89 -11.74 -2.41
N TYR A 285 18.79 -10.84 -3.38
CA TYR A 285 17.58 -10.79 -4.23
C TYR A 285 17.34 -12.10 -4.99
N ASP A 286 18.40 -12.77 -5.42
CA ASP A 286 18.31 -14.06 -6.12
C ASP A 286 17.75 -15.16 -5.20
N GLU A 287 18.21 -15.25 -3.94
CA GLU A 287 17.69 -16.20 -2.95
C GLU A 287 16.20 -15.96 -2.66
N VAL A 288 15.78 -14.70 -2.66
CA VAL A 288 14.36 -14.35 -2.47
C VAL A 288 13.53 -14.73 -3.70
N LEU A 289 14.01 -14.45 -4.90
CA LEU A 289 13.31 -14.75 -6.15
C LEU A 289 13.26 -16.27 -6.44
N ASP A 290 14.22 -17.04 -5.93
CA ASP A 290 14.22 -18.51 -6.04
C ASP A 290 13.25 -19.18 -5.07
N LYS A 291 12.71 -18.45 -4.07
CA LYS A 291 11.76 -18.98 -3.10
C LYS A 291 10.43 -19.31 -3.77
N LYS A 292 9.96 -20.53 -3.48
CA LYS A 292 8.72 -21.08 -4.01
C LYS A 292 7.84 -21.59 -2.88
N PHE A 293 6.56 -21.64 -3.18
CA PHE A 293 5.52 -22.09 -2.27
C PHE A 293 4.59 -23.07 -2.97
N LYS A 294 3.78 -23.77 -2.21
CA LYS A 294 2.75 -24.67 -2.72
C LYS A 294 1.37 -24.17 -2.34
N LEU A 295 0.52 -23.97 -3.35
CA LEU A 295 -0.88 -23.56 -3.19
C LEU A 295 -1.76 -24.80 -3.17
N VAL A 296 -2.39 -25.07 -2.04
CA VAL A 296 -3.35 -26.15 -1.85
C VAL A 296 -4.76 -25.60 -1.87
N LEU A 297 -5.64 -26.17 -2.65
CA LEU A 297 -7.04 -25.77 -2.68
C LEU A 297 -7.79 -26.31 -1.44
N PRO A 298 -8.78 -25.59 -0.90
CA PRO A 298 -9.58 -26.07 0.22
C PRO A 298 -10.22 -27.45 -0.01
N THR A 299 -10.53 -27.76 -1.26
CA THR A 299 -11.08 -29.07 -1.66
C THR A 299 -10.09 -30.21 -1.52
N ASP A 300 -8.81 -29.93 -1.64
CA ASP A 300 -7.75 -30.95 -1.61
C ASP A 300 -7.40 -31.39 -0.18
N LEU A 301 -7.95 -30.69 0.82
CA LEU A 301 -7.86 -31.09 2.22
C LEU A 301 -8.81 -32.24 2.58
N TYR A 302 -9.72 -32.60 1.67
CA TYR A 302 -10.70 -33.64 1.89
C TYR A 302 -10.41 -34.87 1.03
N ARG A 303 -10.53 -36.04 1.64
CA ARG A 303 -10.42 -37.33 0.97
C ARG A 303 -11.80 -38.02 0.96
N TYR A 304 -12.19 -38.56 -0.20
CA TYR A 304 -13.43 -39.31 -0.28
C TYR A 304 -13.24 -40.73 0.29
N ASN A 305 -14.10 -41.11 1.24
CA ASN A 305 -14.16 -42.44 1.80
C ASN A 305 -15.24 -43.26 1.07
N ASP A 306 -14.82 -44.20 0.21
CA ASP A 306 -15.71 -45.02 -0.61
C ASP A 306 -16.62 -45.96 0.25
N THR A 307 -16.14 -46.36 1.41
CA THR A 307 -16.87 -47.27 2.31
C THR A 307 -18.01 -46.55 3.00
N LEU A 308 -17.76 -45.38 3.53
CA LEU A 308 -18.73 -44.55 4.24
C LEU A 308 -19.51 -43.60 3.31
N ARG A 309 -19.04 -43.40 2.08
CA ARG A 309 -19.57 -42.48 1.07
C ARG A 309 -19.66 -41.04 1.56
N ILE A 310 -18.65 -40.60 2.27
CA ILE A 310 -18.49 -39.23 2.79
C ILE A 310 -17.14 -38.65 2.43
N TRP A 311 -17.07 -37.33 2.44
CA TRP A 311 -15.78 -36.62 2.41
C TRP A 311 -15.28 -36.46 3.85
N GLU A 312 -14.06 -36.92 4.09
CA GLU A 312 -13.36 -36.83 5.37
C GLU A 312 -12.31 -35.73 5.29
N ASP A 313 -12.23 -34.92 6.32
CA ASP A 313 -11.12 -33.96 6.48
C ASP A 313 -9.83 -34.74 6.74
N ALA A 314 -8.92 -34.68 5.80
CA ALA A 314 -7.62 -35.31 5.84
C ALA A 314 -6.47 -34.31 6.06
N SER A 315 -6.77 -33.10 6.46
CA SER A 315 -5.78 -32.03 6.72
C SER A 315 -4.78 -32.38 7.84
N HIS A 316 -5.12 -33.33 8.70
CA HIS A 316 -4.28 -33.83 9.78
C HIS A 316 -3.60 -35.18 9.49
N ASP A 317 -3.76 -35.72 8.29
CA ASP A 317 -3.10 -36.94 7.83
C ASP A 317 -1.79 -36.54 7.12
N ASP A 318 -0.66 -36.70 7.80
CA ASP A 318 0.66 -36.25 7.33
C ASP A 318 1.07 -36.89 5.99
N GLU A 319 0.76 -38.18 5.77
CA GLU A 319 1.10 -38.89 4.54
C GLU A 319 0.25 -38.39 3.38
N TYR A 320 -1.05 -38.20 3.62
CA TYR A 320 -1.96 -37.62 2.64
C TYR A 320 -1.55 -36.19 2.27
N MET A 321 -1.32 -35.34 3.27
CA MET A 321 -0.95 -33.94 3.06
C MET A 321 0.41 -33.81 2.38
N THR A 322 1.37 -34.66 2.69
CA THR A 322 2.65 -34.71 1.96
C THR A 322 2.43 -34.95 0.49
N THR A 323 1.54 -35.88 0.15
CA THR A 323 1.20 -36.18 -1.25
C THR A 323 0.48 -35.00 -1.93
N VAL A 324 -0.46 -34.38 -1.24
CA VAL A 324 -1.20 -33.21 -1.72
C VAL A 324 -0.26 -32.03 -1.99
N VAL A 325 0.59 -31.69 -1.02
CA VAL A 325 1.52 -30.54 -1.12
C VAL A 325 2.53 -30.77 -2.25
N ASN A 326 3.08 -31.95 -2.37
CA ASN A 326 4.05 -32.26 -3.42
C ASN A 326 3.44 -32.11 -4.83
N ASN A 327 2.16 -32.44 -4.99
CA ASN A 327 1.42 -32.33 -6.26
C ASN A 327 0.73 -30.96 -6.46
N ALA A 328 0.71 -30.10 -5.44
CA ALA A 328 0.04 -28.81 -5.48
C ALA A 328 0.73 -27.83 -6.44
N GLU A 329 -0.04 -26.84 -6.87
CA GLU A 329 0.43 -25.76 -7.75
C GLU A 329 1.58 -24.98 -7.10
N GLU A 330 2.59 -24.67 -7.90
CA GLU A 330 3.75 -23.90 -7.46
C GLU A 330 3.50 -22.40 -7.60
N VAL A 331 3.68 -21.67 -6.52
CA VAL A 331 3.66 -20.21 -6.48
C VAL A 331 5.08 -19.69 -6.27
N LYS A 332 5.51 -18.72 -7.06
CA LYS A 332 6.85 -18.15 -6.99
C LYS A 332 6.84 -16.66 -6.74
N ILE A 333 7.89 -16.17 -6.12
CA ILE A 333 8.14 -14.74 -6.03
C ILE A 333 8.69 -14.29 -7.40
N SER A 334 7.94 -13.45 -8.12
CA SER A 334 8.34 -12.94 -9.43
C SER A 334 9.11 -11.64 -9.34
N GLY A 335 8.91 -10.88 -8.28
CA GLY A 335 9.60 -9.61 -8.08
C GLY A 335 9.58 -9.13 -6.64
N ILE A 336 10.46 -8.18 -6.39
CA ILE A 336 10.60 -7.50 -5.11
C ILE A 336 10.28 -6.03 -5.34
N ILE A 337 9.37 -5.49 -4.56
CA ILE A 337 8.92 -4.10 -4.63
C ILE A 337 9.15 -3.39 -3.30
N ARG A 338 9.49 -2.11 -3.37
CA ARG A 338 9.70 -1.25 -2.21
C ARG A 338 8.62 -0.18 -2.16
N LYS A 339 8.10 0.06 -0.97
CA LYS A 339 7.10 1.08 -0.69
C LYS A 339 7.71 2.48 -0.61
#